data_fba057e5a0027df0a07d78672952c7a1
#
_entry.id   fba057e5a0027df0a07d78672952c7a1
#
_cell.length_a   1.000
_cell.length_b   1.000
_cell.length_c   1.000
_cell.angle_alpha   90.00
_cell.angle_beta   90.00
_cell.angle_gamma   90.00
#
_symmetry.space_group_name_H-M   'P 1'
#
loop_
_entity.id
_entity.type
_entity.pdbx_description
1 polymer ?
#
loop_
_entity_poly.entity_id
_entity_poly.type
_entity_poly.pdbx_seq_one_letter_code
_entity_poly.pdbx_strand_id
1 'polypeptide(L)'
;MQVSDEVREKRERVFLVLAGFFLCAMTMLNIIGITRFVQIGPMALAVGVLPYPLTFLCTDLVSELYGRARANFLVTVGLMLNGFIILTMWVGNQMPSADVQPPWQLIQLAEDIALPNGDMASHSVELFSLLYATTSGAVLASMIAYIAAQYCDVYLFHFWKRLTNGKHLWLRNNLSTFVSQ
;
A
#
# COMPACT_ATOMS: atom_id res chain seq x y z
N MET A 1 -2.68 -38.36 -2.88
CA MET A 1 -3.77 -38.05 -1.94
C MET A 1 -4.52 -36.85 -2.52
N GLN A 2 -5.69 -37.08 -3.12
CA GLN A 2 -6.52 -36.00 -3.68
C GLN A 2 -7.05 -35.18 -2.49
N VAL A 3 -6.70 -33.90 -2.49
CA VAL A 3 -7.30 -32.94 -1.58
C VAL A 3 -8.77 -32.85 -1.96
N SER A 4 -9.70 -33.04 -1.00
CA SER A 4 -11.15 -32.94 -1.27
C SER A 4 -11.47 -31.56 -1.86
N ASP A 5 -12.44 -31.50 -2.77
CA ASP A 5 -12.83 -30.23 -3.39
C ASP A 5 -13.24 -29.18 -2.36
N GLU A 6 -13.82 -29.60 -1.25
CA GLU A 6 -14.18 -28.73 -0.14
C GLU A 6 -12.96 -28.07 0.54
N VAL A 7 -11.86 -28.81 0.73
CA VAL A 7 -10.61 -28.25 1.30
C VAL A 7 -9.98 -27.27 0.34
N ARG A 8 -10.02 -27.57 -0.95
CA ARG A 8 -9.52 -26.67 -2.00
C ARG A 8 -10.30 -25.36 -2.03
N GLU A 9 -11.63 -25.44 -1.97
CA GLU A 9 -12.50 -24.27 -1.95
C GLU A 9 -12.26 -23.39 -0.71
N LYS A 10 -12.14 -24.00 0.48
CA LYS A 10 -11.80 -23.26 1.71
C LYS A 10 -10.46 -22.54 1.59
N ARG A 11 -9.46 -23.19 1.01
CA ARG A 11 -8.14 -22.57 0.78
C ARG A 11 -8.22 -21.38 -0.17
N GLU A 12 -8.94 -21.48 -1.28
CA GLU A 12 -9.10 -20.36 -2.22
C GLU A 12 -9.88 -19.18 -1.58
N ARG A 13 -10.86 -19.45 -0.74
CA ARG A 13 -11.57 -18.41 0.03
C ARG A 13 -10.63 -17.67 0.99
N VAL A 14 -9.77 -18.41 1.72
CA VAL A 14 -8.77 -17.79 2.62
C VAL A 14 -7.76 -16.96 1.83
N PHE A 15 -7.28 -17.47 0.69
CA PHE A 15 -6.39 -16.69 -0.20
C PHE A 15 -7.05 -15.40 -0.66
N LEU A 16 -8.30 -15.45 -1.09
CA LEU A 16 -9.04 -14.27 -1.55
C LEU A 16 -9.20 -13.21 -0.45
N VAL A 17 -9.47 -13.64 0.78
CA VAL A 17 -9.58 -12.74 1.93
C VAL A 17 -8.24 -12.07 2.23
N LEU A 18 -7.14 -12.84 2.31
CA LEU A 18 -5.80 -12.29 2.55
C LEU A 18 -5.37 -11.34 1.42
N ALA A 19 -5.63 -11.70 0.17
CA ALA A 19 -5.35 -10.86 -0.98
C ALA A 19 -6.19 -9.56 -0.93
N GLY A 20 -7.46 -9.64 -0.60
CA GLY A 20 -8.34 -8.49 -0.43
C GLY A 20 -7.84 -7.53 0.65
N PHE A 21 -7.45 -8.03 1.83
CA PHE A 21 -6.87 -7.21 2.89
C PHE A 21 -5.56 -6.56 2.47
N PHE A 22 -4.66 -7.31 1.82
CA PHE A 22 -3.41 -6.77 1.30
C PHE A 22 -3.65 -5.62 0.32
N LEU A 23 -4.49 -5.84 -0.69
CA LEU A 23 -4.77 -4.85 -1.73
C LEU A 23 -5.50 -3.62 -1.15
N CYS A 24 -6.44 -3.83 -0.23
CA CYS A 24 -7.12 -2.74 0.47
C CYS A 24 -6.13 -1.91 1.30
N ALA A 25 -5.30 -2.55 2.13
CA ALA A 25 -4.32 -1.87 2.97
C ALA A 25 -3.33 -1.08 2.11
N MET A 26 -2.87 -1.66 0.99
CA MET A 26 -1.96 -1.01 0.06
C MET A 26 -2.59 0.20 -0.63
N THR A 27 -3.86 0.12 -1.03
CA THR A 27 -4.62 1.23 -1.60
C THR A 27 -4.80 2.36 -0.58
N MET A 28 -5.19 2.02 0.65
CA MET A 28 -5.36 2.99 1.74
C MET A 28 -4.06 3.71 2.06
N LEU A 29 -2.94 2.99 2.11
CA LEU A 29 -1.61 3.55 2.34
C LEU A 29 -1.25 4.61 1.29
N ASN A 30 -1.55 4.37 0.04
CA ASN A 30 -1.20 5.28 -1.06
C ASN A 30 -2.13 6.48 -1.18
N ILE A 31 -3.43 6.33 -0.91
CA ILE A 31 -4.40 7.43 -1.07
C ILE A 31 -4.44 8.33 0.17
N ILE A 32 -4.51 7.73 1.36
CA ILE A 32 -4.65 8.51 2.60
C ILE A 32 -3.38 8.58 3.44
N GLY A 33 -2.33 7.86 3.05
CA GLY A 33 -1.14 7.64 3.88
C GLY A 33 -0.47 8.92 4.37
N ILE A 34 -0.39 9.93 3.52
CA ILE A 34 0.27 11.21 3.84
C ILE A 34 -0.72 12.36 4.06
N THR A 35 -2.02 12.10 4.07
CA THR A 35 -3.03 13.16 4.27
C THR A 35 -3.09 13.64 5.70
N ARG A 36 -2.56 12.86 6.65
CA ARG A 36 -2.54 13.22 8.08
C ARG A 36 -1.30 12.68 8.76
N PHE A 37 -0.69 13.53 9.59
CA PHE A 37 0.35 13.12 10.53
C PHE A 37 -0.24 12.98 11.94
N VAL A 38 0.14 11.90 12.62
CA VAL A 38 -0.29 11.61 14.00
C VAL A 38 0.92 11.70 14.91
N GLN A 39 0.80 12.44 16.00
CA GLN A 39 1.85 12.55 16.99
C GLN A 39 1.81 11.34 17.93
N ILE A 40 2.90 10.58 17.99
CA ILE A 40 3.08 9.45 18.91
C ILE A 40 4.36 9.72 19.72
N GLY A 41 4.19 10.23 20.93
CA GLY A 41 5.33 10.68 21.73
C GLY A 41 6.11 11.79 21.02
N PRO A 42 7.44 11.66 20.86
CA PRO A 42 8.27 12.67 20.18
C PRO A 42 8.22 12.58 18.65
N MET A 43 7.59 11.55 18.07
CA MET A 43 7.58 11.29 16.63
C MET A 43 6.25 11.69 16.00
N ALA A 44 6.33 12.36 14.83
CA ALA A 44 5.18 12.57 13.95
C ALA A 44 5.21 11.51 12.83
N LEU A 45 4.20 10.66 12.79
CA LEU A 45 4.09 9.57 11.82
C LEU A 45 2.91 9.82 10.87
N ALA A 46 3.12 9.57 9.59
CA ALA A 46 2.04 9.59 8.61
C ALA A 46 1.01 8.48 8.92
N VAL A 47 -0.28 8.76 8.72
CA VAL A 47 -1.35 7.80 9.02
C VAL A 47 -1.23 6.50 8.21
N GLY A 48 -0.52 6.52 7.08
CA GLY A 48 -0.18 5.33 6.29
C GLY A 48 0.61 4.26 7.03
N VAL A 49 1.28 4.61 8.13
CA VAL A 49 1.95 3.62 8.98
C VAL A 49 0.97 2.60 9.58
N LEU A 50 -0.30 2.96 9.78
CA LEU A 50 -1.30 2.06 10.39
C LEU A 50 -1.62 0.81 9.55
N PRO A 51 -1.92 0.92 8.24
CA PRO A 51 -2.18 -0.27 7.41
C PRO A 51 -0.90 -1.01 6.99
N TYR A 52 0.29 -0.42 7.16
CA TYR A 52 1.55 -0.97 6.67
C TYR A 52 1.89 -2.36 7.24
N PRO A 53 1.81 -2.63 8.57
CA PRO A 53 2.06 -3.96 9.11
C PRO A 53 1.12 -5.03 8.57
N LEU A 54 -0.12 -4.66 8.21
CA LEU A 54 -1.09 -5.59 7.64
C LEU A 54 -0.67 -6.10 6.26
N THR A 55 0.00 -5.27 5.45
CA THR A 55 0.50 -5.70 4.13
C THR A 55 1.52 -6.81 4.26
N PHE A 56 2.48 -6.70 5.18
CA PHE A 56 3.49 -7.73 5.43
C PHE A 56 2.90 -8.99 6.05
N LEU A 57 2.01 -8.83 7.03
CA LEU A 57 1.32 -9.98 7.62
C LEU A 57 0.57 -10.81 6.56
N CYS A 58 -0.14 -10.15 5.64
CA CYS A 58 -0.86 -10.82 4.57
C CYS A 58 0.09 -11.55 3.60
N THR A 59 1.19 -10.92 3.18
CA THR A 59 2.18 -11.55 2.29
C THR A 59 2.89 -12.72 2.94
N ASP A 60 3.20 -12.62 4.23
CA ASP A 60 3.80 -13.72 4.99
C ASP A 60 2.84 -14.91 5.15
N LEU A 61 1.57 -14.64 5.49
CA LEU A 61 0.55 -15.70 5.58
C LEU A 61 0.32 -16.36 4.21
N VAL A 62 0.27 -15.57 3.14
CA VAL A 62 0.17 -16.12 1.78
C VAL A 62 1.41 -16.94 1.43
N SER A 63 2.60 -16.47 1.79
CA SER A 63 3.86 -17.20 1.58
C SER A 63 3.88 -18.53 2.33
N GLU A 64 3.36 -18.57 3.57
CA GLU A 64 3.33 -19.78 4.38
C GLU A 64 2.30 -20.79 3.86
N LEU A 65 1.08 -20.33 3.57
CA LEU A 65 -0.04 -21.21 3.23
C LEU A 65 -0.05 -21.64 1.76
N TYR A 66 0.42 -20.76 0.85
CA TYR A 66 0.30 -20.94 -0.61
C TYR A 66 1.62 -20.94 -1.36
N GLY A 67 2.71 -20.58 -0.66
CA GLY A 67 4.06 -20.57 -1.21
C GLY A 67 4.45 -19.27 -1.90
N ARG A 68 5.75 -19.16 -2.16
CA ARG A 68 6.41 -17.94 -2.68
C ARG A 68 5.81 -17.44 -4.01
N ALA A 69 5.46 -18.36 -4.91
CA ALA A 69 4.97 -17.95 -6.24
C ALA A 69 3.66 -17.14 -6.14
N ARG A 70 2.72 -17.59 -5.27
CA ARG A 70 1.46 -16.86 -5.04
C ARG A 70 1.67 -15.55 -4.29
N ALA A 71 2.61 -15.49 -3.34
CA ALA A 71 2.96 -14.25 -2.66
C ALA A 71 3.57 -13.23 -3.61
N ASN A 72 4.55 -13.62 -4.43
CA ASN A 72 5.12 -12.72 -5.44
C ASN A 72 4.08 -12.25 -6.46
N PHE A 73 3.17 -13.14 -6.89
CA PHE A 73 2.08 -12.77 -7.78
C PHE A 73 1.16 -11.72 -7.13
N LEU A 74 0.82 -11.89 -5.85
CA LEU A 74 0.01 -10.92 -5.10
C LEU A 74 0.68 -9.54 -5.03
N VAL A 75 1.98 -9.49 -4.74
CA VAL A 75 2.77 -8.24 -4.76
C VAL A 75 2.76 -7.60 -6.14
N THR A 76 2.90 -8.40 -7.20
CA THR A 76 2.83 -7.91 -8.58
C THR A 76 1.46 -7.32 -8.92
N VAL A 77 0.37 -8.00 -8.52
CA VAL A 77 -1.00 -7.47 -8.68
C VAL A 77 -1.18 -6.15 -7.93
N GLY A 78 -0.67 -6.06 -6.70
CA GLY A 78 -0.68 -4.82 -5.94
C GLY A 78 0.04 -3.67 -6.67
N LEU A 79 1.19 -3.95 -7.28
CA LEU A 79 1.92 -2.98 -8.11
C LEU A 79 1.08 -2.50 -9.31
N MET A 80 0.46 -3.42 -10.03
CA MET A 80 -0.40 -3.08 -11.18
C MET A 80 -1.58 -2.21 -10.77
N LEU A 81 -2.21 -2.51 -9.61
CA LEU A 81 -3.30 -1.69 -9.07
C LEU A 81 -2.83 -0.30 -8.66
N ASN A 82 -1.64 -0.16 -8.10
CA ASN A 82 -1.07 1.17 -7.82
C ASN A 82 -0.85 1.98 -9.10
N GLY A 83 -0.31 1.36 -10.14
CA GLY A 83 -0.20 2.00 -11.46
C GLY A 83 -1.58 2.45 -12.00
N PHE A 84 -2.60 1.60 -11.83
CA PHE A 84 -3.97 1.94 -12.23
C PHE A 84 -4.55 3.11 -11.41
N ILE A 85 -4.31 3.15 -10.10
CA ILE A 85 -4.73 4.27 -9.24
C ILE A 85 -4.10 5.57 -9.71
N ILE A 86 -2.79 5.60 -9.92
CA ILE A 86 -2.06 6.80 -10.38
C ILE A 86 -2.58 7.24 -11.74
N LEU A 87 -2.75 6.32 -12.69
CA LEU A 87 -3.31 6.62 -14.01
C LEU A 87 -4.71 7.23 -13.91
N THR A 88 -5.58 6.64 -13.09
CA THR A 88 -6.95 7.14 -12.89
C THR A 88 -6.96 8.53 -12.28
N MET A 89 -6.11 8.78 -11.28
CA MET A 89 -5.98 10.09 -10.66
C MET A 89 -5.38 11.11 -11.63
N TRP A 90 -4.41 10.72 -12.45
CA TRP A 90 -3.86 11.58 -13.49
C TRP A 90 -4.91 11.98 -14.53
N VAL A 91 -5.68 10.99 -15.04
CA VAL A 91 -6.78 11.28 -15.98
C VAL A 91 -7.81 12.21 -15.35
N GLY A 92 -8.22 11.93 -14.09
CA GLY A 92 -9.16 12.79 -13.38
C GLY A 92 -8.66 14.22 -13.21
N ASN A 93 -7.37 14.41 -12.95
CA ASN A 93 -6.76 15.73 -12.81
C ASN A 93 -6.64 16.50 -14.14
N GLN A 94 -6.72 15.82 -15.29
CA GLN A 94 -6.75 16.48 -16.62
C GLN A 94 -8.18 16.89 -17.03
N MET A 95 -9.21 16.40 -16.34
CA MET A 95 -10.59 16.75 -16.66
C MET A 95 -10.91 18.15 -16.12
N PRO A 96 -11.67 18.98 -16.86
CA PRO A 96 -12.07 20.29 -16.39
C PRO A 96 -13.01 20.14 -15.18
N SER A 97 -12.80 20.98 -14.17
CA SER A 97 -13.66 21.05 -13.00
C SER A 97 -15.05 21.55 -13.39
N ALA A 98 -16.09 21.10 -12.67
CA ALA A 98 -17.43 21.61 -12.85
C ALA A 98 -17.53 23.08 -12.38
N ASP A 99 -18.39 23.88 -13.06
CA ASP A 99 -18.60 25.31 -12.74
C ASP A 99 -19.10 25.52 -11.29
N VAL A 100 -19.83 24.56 -10.76
CA VAL A 100 -20.35 24.58 -9.38
C VAL A 100 -19.72 23.45 -8.59
N GLN A 101 -18.82 23.79 -7.67
CA GLN A 101 -18.15 22.86 -6.76
C GLN A 101 -18.80 22.90 -5.37
N PRO A 102 -19.04 21.75 -4.71
CA PRO A 102 -19.43 21.74 -3.31
C PRO A 102 -18.37 22.43 -2.42
N PRO A 103 -18.75 23.14 -1.36
CA PRO A 103 -17.83 23.95 -0.54
C PRO A 103 -16.64 23.16 0.04
N TRP A 104 -16.81 21.86 0.28
CA TRP A 104 -15.72 21.00 0.81
C TRP A 104 -14.70 20.55 -0.23
N GLN A 105 -14.96 20.78 -1.51
CA GLN A 105 -14.03 20.43 -2.60
C GLN A 105 -13.01 21.53 -2.88
N LEU A 106 -13.25 22.76 -2.42
CA LEU A 106 -12.35 23.88 -2.61
C LEU A 106 -11.77 24.33 -1.25
N ILE A 107 -10.47 24.14 -1.09
CA ILE A 107 -9.73 24.51 0.12
C ILE A 107 -9.17 25.92 -0.10
N GLN A 108 -9.56 26.87 0.77
CA GLN A 108 -9.01 28.21 0.78
C GLN A 108 -7.65 28.23 1.47
N LEU A 109 -6.66 28.83 0.86
CA LEU A 109 -5.30 28.94 1.36
C LEU A 109 -5.07 30.34 1.93
N ALA A 110 -4.40 30.42 3.08
CA ALA A 110 -3.98 31.69 3.69
C ALA A 110 -2.76 32.28 2.96
N GLU A 111 -1.90 31.41 2.41
CA GLU A 111 -0.68 31.77 1.69
C GLU A 111 -0.47 30.76 0.54
N ASP A 112 0.35 31.17 -0.43
CA ASP A 112 0.74 30.28 -1.53
C ASP A 112 1.59 29.12 -1.00
N ILE A 113 1.25 27.90 -1.37
CA ILE A 113 1.97 26.68 -0.94
C ILE A 113 2.53 25.90 -2.12
N ALA A 114 3.72 25.33 -1.93
CA ALA A 114 4.27 24.36 -2.86
C ALA A 114 3.65 22.96 -2.59
N LEU A 115 3.15 22.34 -3.64
CA LEU A 115 2.60 20.99 -3.59
C LEU A 115 3.72 19.95 -3.74
N PRO A 116 3.54 18.71 -3.24
CA PRO A 116 4.56 17.66 -3.32
C PRO A 116 4.98 17.26 -4.74
N ASN A 117 4.16 17.53 -5.74
CA ASN A 117 4.47 17.30 -7.15
C ASN A 117 5.27 18.47 -7.80
N GLY A 118 5.55 19.55 -7.06
CA GLY A 118 6.28 20.72 -7.51
C GLY A 118 5.41 21.87 -8.02
N ASP A 119 4.10 21.70 -8.14
CA ASP A 119 3.18 22.78 -8.51
C ASP A 119 3.00 23.78 -7.35
N MET A 120 2.63 25.02 -7.69
CA MET A 120 2.26 26.05 -6.72
C MET A 120 0.74 26.20 -6.67
N ALA A 121 0.17 26.17 -5.47
CA ALA A 121 -1.23 26.49 -5.24
C ALA A 121 -1.36 27.87 -4.61
N SER A 122 -2.11 28.77 -5.27
CA SER A 122 -2.33 30.15 -4.84
C SER A 122 -3.81 30.36 -4.54
N HIS A 123 -4.12 31.02 -3.43
CA HIS A 123 -5.47 31.39 -2.95
C HIS A 123 -6.41 30.22 -2.65
N SER A 124 -6.46 29.18 -3.51
CA SER A 124 -7.29 28.00 -3.29
C SER A 124 -6.76 26.79 -4.06
N VAL A 125 -7.07 25.61 -3.57
CA VAL A 125 -6.73 24.33 -4.22
C VAL A 125 -7.92 23.39 -4.14
N GLU A 126 -8.18 22.66 -5.23
CA GLU A 126 -9.17 21.60 -5.22
C GLU A 126 -8.68 20.40 -4.40
N LEU A 127 -9.55 19.84 -3.58
CA LEU A 127 -9.23 18.66 -2.77
C LEU A 127 -8.69 17.51 -3.63
N PHE A 128 -9.27 17.30 -4.83
CA PHE A 128 -8.79 16.26 -5.75
C PHE A 128 -7.38 16.54 -6.25
N SER A 129 -7.09 17.78 -6.66
CA SER A 129 -5.76 18.18 -7.13
C SER A 129 -4.71 18.06 -6.03
N LEU A 130 -5.07 18.40 -4.79
CA LEU A 130 -4.20 18.19 -3.63
C LEU A 130 -3.93 16.70 -3.38
N LEU A 131 -4.95 15.85 -3.42
CA LEU A 131 -4.79 14.40 -3.29
C LEU A 131 -3.94 13.81 -4.42
N TYR A 132 -4.15 14.28 -5.66
CA TYR A 132 -3.32 13.88 -6.79
C TYR A 132 -1.85 14.28 -6.61
N ALA A 133 -1.59 15.53 -6.23
CA ALA A 133 -0.24 16.03 -6.03
C ALA A 133 0.50 15.26 -4.91
N THR A 134 -0.19 14.98 -3.80
CA THR A 134 0.38 14.20 -2.69
C THR A 134 0.63 12.74 -3.09
N THR A 135 -0.31 12.12 -3.81
CA THR A 135 -0.19 10.73 -4.25
C THR A 135 0.88 10.57 -5.33
N SER A 136 0.89 11.41 -6.36
CA SER A 136 1.85 11.31 -7.47
C SER A 136 3.28 11.65 -7.06
N GLY A 137 3.48 12.70 -6.25
CA GLY A 137 4.80 13.15 -5.84
C GLY A 137 5.52 12.18 -4.91
N ALA A 138 4.83 11.74 -3.85
CA ALA A 138 5.41 10.87 -2.84
C ALA A 138 5.36 9.38 -3.21
N VAL A 139 4.27 8.93 -3.85
CA VAL A 139 4.02 7.51 -4.10
C VAL A 139 4.91 6.95 -5.19
N LEU A 140 5.18 7.70 -6.29
CA LEU A 140 6.09 7.21 -7.33
C LEU A 140 7.49 6.92 -6.77
N ALA A 141 8.03 7.79 -5.92
CA ALA A 141 9.32 7.59 -5.29
C ALA A 141 9.28 6.41 -4.31
N SER A 142 8.23 6.31 -3.50
CA SER A 142 8.08 5.24 -2.50
C SER A 142 7.69 3.89 -3.10
N MET A 143 7.03 3.85 -4.26
CA MET A 143 6.64 2.59 -4.92
C MET A 143 7.84 1.70 -5.23
N ILE A 144 8.94 2.27 -5.73
CA ILE A 144 10.15 1.50 -6.05
C ILE A 144 10.72 0.88 -4.77
N ALA A 145 10.83 1.68 -3.70
CA ALA A 145 11.31 1.18 -2.41
C ALA A 145 10.36 0.12 -1.83
N TYR A 146 9.04 0.35 -1.92
CA TYR A 146 8.05 -0.59 -1.45
C TYR A 146 8.09 -1.93 -2.19
N ILE A 147 8.23 -1.92 -3.52
CA ILE A 147 8.38 -3.13 -4.32
C ILE A 147 9.62 -3.91 -3.89
N ALA A 148 10.76 -3.21 -3.77
CA ALA A 148 12.01 -3.82 -3.34
C ALA A 148 11.85 -4.44 -1.93
N ALA A 149 11.23 -3.72 -0.99
CA ALA A 149 10.96 -4.22 0.36
C ALA A 149 10.05 -5.46 0.34
N GLN A 150 8.95 -5.45 -0.41
CA GLN A 150 8.01 -6.59 -0.48
C GLN A 150 8.65 -7.84 -1.09
N TYR A 151 9.38 -7.71 -2.19
CA TYR A 151 10.08 -8.86 -2.76
C TYR A 151 11.21 -9.37 -1.85
N CYS A 152 11.93 -8.45 -1.19
CA CYS A 152 12.95 -8.79 -0.21
C CYS A 152 12.33 -9.54 0.98
N ASP A 153 11.20 -9.07 1.51
CA ASP A 153 10.49 -9.70 2.61
C ASP A 153 10.06 -11.14 2.25
N VAL A 154 9.40 -11.34 1.11
CA VAL A 154 9.02 -12.67 0.63
C VAL A 154 10.24 -13.59 0.46
N TYR A 155 11.36 -13.05 -0.05
CA TYR A 155 12.60 -13.81 -0.19
C TYR A 155 13.19 -14.20 1.17
N LEU A 156 13.30 -13.25 2.10
CA LEU A 156 13.84 -13.46 3.45
C LEU A 156 12.96 -14.41 4.27
N PHE A 157 11.65 -14.26 4.17
CA PHE A 157 10.71 -15.18 4.83
C PHE A 157 10.97 -16.63 4.42
N HIS A 158 11.15 -16.91 3.13
CA HIS A 158 11.47 -18.25 2.64
C HIS A 158 12.89 -18.70 2.99
N PHE A 159 13.85 -17.80 3.04
CA PHE A 159 15.21 -18.09 3.53
C PHE A 159 15.18 -18.55 4.99
N TRP A 160 14.52 -17.78 5.86
CA TRP A 160 14.35 -18.14 7.27
C TRP A 160 13.51 -19.40 7.45
N LYS A 161 12.51 -19.63 6.63
CA LYS A 161 11.72 -20.87 6.63
C LYS A 161 12.58 -22.09 6.37
N ARG A 162 13.52 -22.01 5.44
CA ARG A 162 14.50 -23.11 5.19
C ARG A 162 15.43 -23.30 6.37
N LEU A 163 15.98 -22.23 6.92
CA LEU A 163 16.92 -22.28 8.03
C LEU A 163 16.30 -22.85 9.31
N THR A 164 15.03 -22.53 9.59
CA THR A 164 14.32 -22.99 10.80
C THR A 164 13.55 -24.31 10.59
N ASN A 165 13.73 -24.99 9.45
CA ASN A 165 12.96 -26.19 9.11
C ASN A 165 11.43 -26.03 9.29
N GLY A 166 10.90 -24.86 8.96
CA GLY A 166 9.47 -24.55 9.05
C GLY A 166 8.95 -24.22 10.46
N LYS A 167 9.80 -24.21 11.50
CA LYS A 167 9.42 -23.87 12.87
C LYS A 167 9.44 -22.35 13.10
N HIS A 168 8.74 -21.88 14.15
CA HIS A 168 8.78 -20.49 14.62
C HIS A 168 8.30 -19.46 13.59
N LEU A 169 7.06 -19.57 13.10
CA LEU A 169 6.45 -18.66 12.15
C LEU A 169 6.55 -17.19 12.59
N TRP A 170 6.26 -16.88 13.85
CA TRP A 170 6.32 -15.55 14.42
C TRP A 170 7.73 -14.92 14.28
N LEU A 171 8.77 -15.70 14.57
CA LEU A 171 10.17 -15.23 14.47
C LEU A 171 10.54 -14.93 13.01
N ARG A 172 10.13 -15.80 12.08
CA ARG A 172 10.37 -15.61 10.65
C ARG A 172 9.70 -14.35 10.12
N ASN A 173 8.43 -14.14 10.50
CA ASN A 173 7.66 -12.96 10.13
C ASN A 173 8.34 -11.67 10.62
N ASN A 174 8.70 -11.62 11.88
CA ASN A 174 9.35 -10.43 12.43
C ASN A 174 10.75 -10.18 11.88
N LEU A 175 11.56 -11.22 11.67
CA LEU A 175 12.90 -11.08 11.13
C LEU A 175 12.90 -10.67 9.65
N SER A 176 11.99 -11.23 8.82
CA SER A 176 11.90 -10.84 7.43
C SER A 176 11.46 -9.37 7.29
N THR A 177 10.44 -8.98 8.03
CA THR A 177 9.96 -7.59 8.04
C THR A 177 11.01 -6.62 8.58
N PHE A 178 11.70 -6.96 9.67
CA PHE A 178 12.73 -6.08 10.27
C PHE A 178 13.91 -5.83 9.34
N VAL A 179 14.31 -6.82 8.55
CA VAL A 179 15.47 -6.70 7.63
C VAL A 179 15.06 -6.07 6.30
N SER A 180 13.79 -6.23 5.86
CA SER A 180 13.30 -5.69 4.60
C SER A 180 12.90 -4.21 4.68
N GLN A 181 12.70 -3.68 5.89
CA GLN A 181 12.38 -2.27 6.17
C GLN A 181 13.64 -1.43 6.37
#